data_24d56e2e5610a35d505d9576a29328ff
#
_entry.id   24d56e2e5610a35d505d9576a29328ff
#
_cell.length_a   1.000
_cell.length_b   1.000
_cell.length_c   1.000
_cell.angle_alpha   90.00
_cell.angle_beta   90.00
_cell.angle_gamma   90.00
#
_symmetry.space_group_name_H-M   'P 1'
#
loop_
_entity.id
_entity.type
_entity.pdbx_description
1 polymer ?
#
loop_
_entity_poly.entity_id
_entity_poly.type
_entity_poly.pdbx_seq_one_letter_code
_entity_poly.pdbx_strand_id
1 'polypeptide(L)'
;YYASRGLGDVYKRQGGYFSGPKPVRLLRRLLTLANLGENDIVLDFFSGSATTAHAVMQMNSEDGSNRKFILVQLPEVCDEKSEVYKAGYRTICEIGEERIRRAGKKIKEESPLTTTKLDIGFRVFKVDSSNMEDVYYRPADVKQAQLDLFADNIKPDRTPEDLLFQVMLDLGITLSSSVDEEMLDGRKVFSVADGYLIACFDKDVTDETVKAIAKRHPFYAVFRDSGMANDSVMANFEQIFETYSPQTQRKVL
;
A
#
# COMPACT_ATOMS: atom_id res chain seq x y z
N TYR A 1 -23.85 15.17 25.91
CA TYR A 1 -23.59 14.07 26.85
C TYR A 1 -24.30 12.74 26.45
N TYR A 2 -25.50 12.80 25.90
CA TYR A 2 -26.26 11.59 25.52
C TYR A 2 -25.82 10.91 24.20
N ALA A 3 -25.08 11.60 23.36
CA ALA A 3 -24.63 11.05 22.07
C ALA A 3 -23.44 10.07 22.15
N SER A 4 -22.84 9.95 23.33
CA SER A 4 -21.71 9.04 23.57
C SER A 4 -22.15 7.61 23.98
N ARG A 5 -23.43 7.37 24.32
CA ARG A 5 -23.86 6.10 24.89
C ARG A 5 -24.06 4.95 23.89
N GLY A 6 -24.37 5.21 22.65
CA GLY A 6 -24.55 4.14 21.63
C GLY A 6 -23.26 3.67 20.96
N LEU A 7 -22.29 4.56 20.84
CA LEU A 7 -20.94 4.26 20.28
C LEU A 7 -19.91 4.04 21.39
N GLY A 8 -20.28 4.37 22.65
CA GLY A 8 -19.40 4.34 23.81
C GLY A 8 -18.86 2.98 24.18
N ASP A 9 -19.53 1.88 23.87
CA ASP A 9 -19.10 0.56 24.31
C ASP A 9 -18.01 -0.07 23.46
N VAL A 10 -17.94 0.26 22.16
CA VAL A 10 -16.80 -0.08 21.31
C VAL A 10 -15.60 0.82 21.64
N TYR A 11 -15.87 2.06 22.06
CA TYR A 11 -14.83 3.05 22.42
C TYR A 11 -14.52 3.12 23.92
N LYS A 12 -15.36 2.57 24.80
CA LYS A 12 -15.04 2.48 26.24
C LYS A 12 -13.82 1.61 26.51
N ARG A 13 -13.55 0.60 25.67
CA ARG A 13 -12.26 -0.10 25.71
C ARG A 13 -11.12 0.70 25.10
N GLN A 14 -11.40 1.71 24.26
CA GLN A 14 -10.41 2.63 23.68
C GLN A 14 -10.39 3.99 24.37
N GLY A 15 -11.39 4.35 25.18
CA GLY A 15 -11.44 5.60 25.92
C GLY A 15 -10.33 5.76 26.98
N GLY A 16 -9.60 4.65 27.29
CA GLY A 16 -8.35 4.66 28.03
C GLY A 16 -7.10 4.62 27.14
N TYR A 17 -7.27 4.37 25.83
CA TYR A 17 -6.16 4.11 24.90
C TYR A 17 -5.70 5.35 24.14
N PHE A 18 -6.55 6.33 23.97
CA PHE A 18 -6.21 7.58 23.31
C PHE A 18 -6.86 8.75 24.03
N SER A 19 -6.03 9.71 24.46
CA SER A 19 -6.53 10.92 25.15
C SER A 19 -7.20 11.86 24.15
N GLY A 20 -8.51 12.05 24.29
CA GLY A 20 -9.27 13.04 23.54
C GLY A 20 -9.53 12.73 22.05
N PRO A 21 -10.04 11.52 21.68
CA PRO A 21 -10.40 11.24 20.31
C PRO A 21 -11.50 12.19 19.85
N LYS A 22 -11.37 12.74 18.63
CA LYS A 22 -12.40 13.61 18.06
C LYS A 22 -13.69 12.82 17.87
N PRO A 23 -14.88 13.38 18.13
CA PRO A 23 -16.15 12.70 17.86
C PRO A 23 -16.35 12.48 16.36
N VAL A 24 -16.75 11.27 15.98
CA VAL A 24 -17.08 10.93 14.57
C VAL A 24 -18.12 11.89 13.99
N ARG A 25 -19.14 12.27 14.79
CA ARG A 25 -20.18 13.23 14.37
C ARG A 25 -19.61 14.60 13.98
N LEU A 26 -18.57 15.07 14.65
CA LEU A 26 -17.90 16.33 14.27
C LEU A 26 -17.27 16.21 12.90
N LEU A 27 -16.49 15.16 12.67
CA LEU A 27 -15.82 14.95 11.39
C LEU A 27 -16.85 14.74 10.26
N ARG A 28 -17.88 13.94 10.47
CA ARG A 28 -18.98 13.80 9.50
C ARG A 28 -19.60 15.16 9.15
N ARG A 29 -19.86 16.01 10.14
CA ARG A 29 -20.40 17.35 9.89
C ARG A 29 -19.46 18.20 9.04
N LEU A 30 -18.15 18.17 9.33
CA LEU A 30 -17.15 18.88 8.53
C LEU A 30 -17.09 18.34 7.09
N LEU A 31 -17.07 17.04 6.91
CA LEU A 31 -17.05 16.40 5.59
C LEU A 31 -18.34 16.72 4.79
N THR A 32 -19.49 16.74 5.45
CA THR A 32 -20.76 17.16 4.83
C THR A 32 -20.70 18.64 4.38
N LEU A 33 -20.16 19.51 5.22
CA LEU A 33 -20.00 20.93 4.87
C LEU A 33 -18.98 21.15 3.75
N ALA A 34 -17.97 20.28 3.62
CA ALA A 34 -17.04 20.29 2.52
C ALA A 34 -17.65 19.83 1.19
N ASN A 35 -18.88 19.31 1.22
CA ASN A 35 -19.65 18.88 0.05
C ASN A 35 -18.89 17.88 -0.84
N LEU A 36 -18.40 16.80 -0.22
CA LEU A 36 -17.59 15.78 -0.90
C LEU A 36 -18.40 15.02 -1.96
N GLY A 37 -17.80 14.85 -3.13
CA GLY A 37 -18.29 13.98 -4.19
C GLY A 37 -18.15 12.48 -3.85
N GLU A 38 -18.66 11.62 -4.74
CA GLU A 38 -18.75 10.16 -4.52
C GLU A 38 -17.38 9.46 -4.47
N ASN A 39 -16.35 10.01 -5.12
CA ASN A 39 -15.01 9.42 -5.25
C ASN A 39 -13.90 10.31 -4.69
N ASP A 40 -14.25 11.32 -3.90
CA ASP A 40 -13.28 12.26 -3.35
C ASP A 40 -12.35 11.58 -2.34
N ILE A 41 -11.18 12.20 -2.15
CA ILE A 41 -10.15 11.74 -1.22
C ILE A 41 -10.08 12.71 -0.04
N VAL A 42 -10.16 12.16 1.17
CA VAL A 42 -10.00 12.91 2.41
C VAL A 42 -8.59 12.69 2.95
N LEU A 43 -7.80 13.75 3.03
CA LEU A 43 -6.47 13.71 3.62
C LEU A 43 -6.50 14.25 5.06
N ASP A 44 -5.98 13.47 6.00
CA ASP A 44 -5.77 13.85 7.39
C ASP A 44 -4.33 13.53 7.80
N PHE A 45 -3.50 14.56 7.88
CA PHE A 45 -2.05 14.42 8.11
C PHE A 45 -1.64 14.54 9.59
N PHE A 46 -2.60 14.55 10.51
CA PHE A 46 -2.43 14.34 11.95
C PHE A 46 -3.57 13.49 12.49
N SER A 47 -3.70 12.28 11.93
CA SER A 47 -4.89 11.44 12.06
C SER A 47 -5.16 10.91 13.49
N GLY A 48 -4.17 10.95 14.37
CA GLY A 48 -4.29 10.48 15.73
C GLY A 48 -4.86 9.07 15.79
N SER A 49 -6.04 8.93 16.36
CA SER A 49 -6.74 7.65 16.46
C SER A 49 -7.59 7.29 15.22
N ALA A 50 -7.32 7.85 14.05
CA ALA A 50 -7.99 7.56 12.78
C ALA A 50 -9.52 7.75 12.76
N THR A 51 -10.02 8.78 13.46
CA THR A 51 -11.47 9.08 13.49
C THR A 51 -11.99 9.48 12.11
N THR A 52 -11.16 10.11 11.29
CA THR A 52 -11.50 10.54 9.92
C THR A 52 -11.84 9.35 9.03
N ALA A 53 -11.06 8.27 9.06
CA ALA A 53 -11.36 7.05 8.31
C ALA A 53 -12.72 6.46 8.71
N HIS A 54 -13.01 6.41 10.00
CA HIS A 54 -14.31 5.95 10.49
C HIS A 54 -15.45 6.82 9.94
N ALA A 55 -15.30 8.14 9.96
CA ALA A 55 -16.33 9.06 9.44
C ALA A 55 -16.57 8.86 7.93
N VAL A 56 -15.50 8.68 7.14
CA VAL A 56 -15.59 8.43 5.70
C VAL A 56 -16.28 7.09 5.41
N MET A 57 -15.88 6.00 6.07
CA MET A 57 -16.52 4.70 5.89
C MET A 57 -18.01 4.73 6.26
N GLN A 58 -18.37 5.47 7.31
CA GLN A 58 -19.77 5.62 7.70
C GLN A 58 -20.57 6.41 6.67
N MET A 59 -20.03 7.48 6.10
CA MET A 59 -20.69 8.22 5.02
C MET A 59 -20.88 7.34 3.78
N ASN A 60 -19.84 6.60 3.38
CA ASN A 60 -19.92 5.67 2.24
C ASN A 60 -21.00 4.58 2.45
N SER A 61 -21.17 4.11 3.69
CA SER A 61 -22.20 3.11 4.01
C SER A 61 -23.63 3.65 3.92
N GLU A 62 -23.80 4.96 4.11
CA GLU A 62 -25.11 5.63 4.11
C GLU A 62 -25.57 6.01 2.70
N ASP A 63 -24.66 6.47 1.84
CA ASP A 63 -24.98 6.97 0.51
C ASP A 63 -24.47 6.11 -0.65
N GLY A 64 -23.76 5.00 -0.33
CA GLY A 64 -23.22 4.08 -1.34
C GLY A 64 -22.01 4.60 -2.11
N SER A 65 -21.41 5.71 -1.69
CA SER A 65 -20.24 6.29 -2.36
C SER A 65 -18.94 5.53 -2.00
N ASN A 66 -17.88 5.87 -2.73
CA ASN A 66 -16.56 5.23 -2.64
C ASN A 66 -15.46 6.27 -2.34
N ARG A 67 -15.74 7.19 -1.42
CA ARG A 67 -14.74 8.15 -0.96
C ARG A 67 -13.57 7.42 -0.31
N LYS A 68 -12.37 7.90 -0.57
CA LYS A 68 -11.14 7.34 -0.02
C LYS A 68 -10.61 8.23 1.11
N PHE A 69 -9.72 7.67 1.92
CA PHE A 69 -8.99 8.43 2.93
C PHE A 69 -7.50 8.15 2.84
N ILE A 70 -6.71 9.19 3.14
CA ILE A 70 -5.26 9.10 3.33
C ILE A 70 -4.98 9.66 4.72
N LEU A 71 -4.39 8.84 5.58
CA LEU A 71 -4.07 9.22 6.95
C LEU A 71 -2.56 9.19 7.14
N VAL A 72 -2.03 10.27 7.70
CA VAL A 72 -0.61 10.35 8.05
C VAL A 72 -0.49 10.56 9.56
N GLN A 73 0.34 9.75 10.22
CA GLN A 73 0.58 9.84 11.65
C GLN A 73 2.02 9.49 11.97
N LEU A 74 2.64 10.26 12.83
CA LEU A 74 3.94 9.91 13.41
C LEU A 74 3.78 8.70 14.33
N PRO A 75 4.70 7.73 14.32
CA PRO A 75 4.62 6.52 15.13
C PRO A 75 5.04 6.80 16.60
N GLU A 76 4.35 7.71 17.27
CA GLU A 76 4.59 8.02 18.67
C GLU A 76 4.40 6.76 19.53
N VAL A 77 5.38 6.47 20.36
CA VAL A 77 5.40 5.29 21.21
C VAL A 77 4.43 5.46 22.37
N CYS A 78 3.64 4.44 22.64
CA CYS A 78 2.74 4.39 23.78
C CYS A 78 3.52 4.23 25.09
N ASP A 79 3.07 4.86 26.18
CA ASP A 79 3.65 4.68 27.51
C ASP A 79 3.56 3.19 27.92
N GLU A 80 4.68 2.59 28.29
CA GLU A 80 4.76 1.18 28.70
C GLU A 80 3.86 0.83 29.90
N LYS A 81 3.54 1.80 30.74
CA LYS A 81 2.63 1.65 31.88
C LYS A 81 1.16 1.76 31.50
N SER A 82 0.87 2.23 30.28
CA SER A 82 -0.50 2.43 29.83
C SER A 82 -1.23 1.10 29.57
N GLU A 83 -2.54 1.12 29.69
CA GLU A 83 -3.40 -0.03 29.35
C GLU A 83 -3.32 -0.39 27.85
N VAL A 84 -3.03 0.60 27.01
CA VAL A 84 -2.81 0.44 25.57
C VAL A 84 -1.60 -0.44 25.29
N TYR A 85 -0.48 -0.12 25.92
CA TYR A 85 0.76 -0.88 25.76
C TYR A 85 0.61 -2.31 26.29
N LYS A 86 -0.07 -2.50 27.44
CA LYS A 86 -0.40 -3.81 27.99
C LYS A 86 -1.33 -4.62 27.08
N ALA A 87 -2.20 -3.93 26.29
CA ALA A 87 -3.06 -4.56 25.30
C ALA A 87 -2.34 -4.92 23.98
N GLY A 88 -1.04 -4.63 23.87
CA GLY A 88 -0.20 -5.01 22.73
C GLY A 88 0.08 -3.92 21.71
N TYR A 89 -0.50 -2.71 21.86
CA TYR A 89 -0.26 -1.60 20.93
C TYR A 89 0.98 -0.81 21.34
N ARG A 90 1.95 -0.70 20.46
CA ARG A 90 3.24 -0.03 20.71
C ARG A 90 3.23 1.42 20.30
N THR A 91 2.44 1.77 19.28
CA THR A 91 2.39 3.12 18.71
C THR A 91 0.95 3.61 18.56
N ILE A 92 0.79 4.93 18.41
CA ILE A 92 -0.50 5.56 18.07
C ILE A 92 -1.02 5.07 16.73
N CYS A 93 -0.13 4.78 15.76
CA CYS A 93 -0.51 4.25 14.45
C CYS A 93 -1.26 2.91 14.58
N GLU A 94 -0.75 1.99 15.40
CA GLU A 94 -1.40 0.68 15.64
C GLU A 94 -2.79 0.81 16.26
N ILE A 95 -2.98 1.81 17.13
CA ILE A 95 -4.31 2.14 17.68
C ILE A 95 -5.24 2.63 16.56
N GLY A 96 -4.74 3.50 15.68
CA GLY A 96 -5.50 4.02 14.55
C GLY A 96 -5.92 2.90 13.59
N GLU A 97 -5.01 2.00 13.23
CA GLU A 97 -5.27 0.85 12.39
C GLU A 97 -6.36 -0.07 12.98
N GLU A 98 -6.22 -0.40 14.25
CA GLU A 98 -7.20 -1.25 14.94
C GLU A 98 -8.58 -0.58 15.00
N ARG A 99 -8.61 0.73 15.18
CA ARG A 99 -9.86 1.48 15.11
C ARG A 99 -10.51 1.38 13.74
N ILE A 100 -9.75 1.51 12.64
CA ILE A 100 -10.29 1.38 11.28
C ILE A 100 -10.89 -0.01 11.09
N ARG A 101 -10.17 -1.07 11.48
CA ARG A 101 -10.66 -2.47 11.40
C ARG A 101 -11.97 -2.66 12.15
N ARG A 102 -12.04 -2.19 13.41
CA ARG A 102 -13.26 -2.32 14.23
C ARG A 102 -14.41 -1.47 13.69
N ALA A 103 -14.14 -0.26 13.23
CA ALA A 103 -15.17 0.60 12.68
C ALA A 103 -15.77 -0.02 11.41
N GLY A 104 -14.94 -0.49 10.48
CA GLY A 104 -15.41 -1.15 9.26
C GLY A 104 -16.25 -2.40 9.54
N LYS A 105 -15.77 -3.25 10.46
CA LYS A 105 -16.54 -4.45 10.88
C LYS A 105 -17.88 -4.07 11.48
N LYS A 106 -17.92 -3.11 12.40
CA LYS A 106 -19.13 -2.65 13.04
C LYS A 106 -20.15 -2.08 12.04
N ILE A 107 -19.70 -1.24 11.11
CA ILE A 107 -20.57 -0.67 10.08
C ILE A 107 -21.21 -1.77 9.23
N LYS A 108 -20.45 -2.80 8.84
CA LYS A 108 -21.00 -3.96 8.11
C LYS A 108 -22.00 -4.77 8.92
N GLU A 109 -21.75 -4.95 10.21
CA GLU A 109 -22.67 -5.69 11.12
C GLU A 109 -23.98 -4.91 11.37
N GLU A 110 -23.90 -3.57 11.47
CA GLU A 110 -25.10 -2.73 11.74
C GLU A 110 -25.98 -2.55 10.49
N SER A 111 -25.44 -2.68 9.29
CA SER A 111 -26.16 -2.43 8.04
C SER A 111 -25.82 -3.45 6.95
N PRO A 112 -26.00 -4.75 7.16
CA PRO A 112 -25.49 -5.79 6.26
C PRO A 112 -26.08 -5.74 4.85
N LEU A 113 -27.27 -5.23 4.67
CA LEU A 113 -27.94 -5.16 3.36
C LEU A 113 -27.38 -4.03 2.49
N THR A 114 -27.01 -2.90 3.08
CA THR A 114 -26.51 -1.70 2.35
C THR A 114 -25.00 -1.70 2.20
N THR A 115 -24.29 -2.52 2.97
CA THR A 115 -22.82 -2.52 3.05
C THR A 115 -22.16 -3.69 2.32
N THR A 116 -22.89 -4.45 1.50
CA THR A 116 -22.33 -5.58 0.74
C THR A 116 -21.16 -5.18 -0.16
N LYS A 117 -21.21 -3.98 -0.75
CA LYS A 117 -20.16 -3.43 -1.62
C LYS A 117 -19.24 -2.43 -0.91
N LEU A 118 -19.45 -2.20 0.39
CA LEU A 118 -18.62 -1.26 1.14
C LEU A 118 -17.20 -1.78 1.28
N ASP A 119 -16.25 -1.03 0.73
CA ASP A 119 -14.84 -1.25 0.97
C ASP A 119 -14.47 -0.78 2.39
N ILE A 120 -13.97 -1.69 3.21
CA ILE A 120 -13.45 -1.42 4.56
C ILE A 120 -11.95 -1.72 4.65
N GLY A 121 -11.33 -2.07 3.53
CA GLY A 121 -9.91 -2.33 3.43
C GLY A 121 -9.09 -1.05 3.54
N PHE A 122 -7.85 -1.18 3.95
CA PHE A 122 -6.86 -0.12 3.90
C PHE A 122 -5.45 -0.71 3.82
N ARG A 123 -4.52 0.07 3.33
CA ARG A 123 -3.09 -0.27 3.28
C ARG A 123 -2.35 0.53 4.34
N VAL A 124 -1.32 -0.07 4.90
CA VAL A 124 -0.42 0.58 5.86
C VAL A 124 0.96 0.67 5.23
N PHE A 125 1.49 1.88 5.17
CA PHE A 125 2.84 2.14 4.68
C PHE A 125 3.66 2.78 5.80
N LYS A 126 4.94 2.43 5.84
CA LYS A 126 5.93 3.08 6.70
C LYS A 126 6.90 3.83 5.81
N VAL A 127 7.13 5.11 6.12
CA VAL A 127 8.21 5.86 5.46
C VAL A 127 9.53 5.38 6.03
N ASP A 128 10.37 4.88 5.16
CA ASP A 128 11.69 4.34 5.48
C ASP A 128 12.72 4.87 4.45
N SER A 129 13.94 4.40 4.53
CA SER A 129 14.98 4.65 3.52
C SER A 129 14.62 4.00 2.19
N SER A 130 15.29 4.40 1.11
CA SER A 130 15.17 3.76 -0.21
C SER A 130 15.31 2.24 -0.12
N ASN A 131 14.61 1.51 -1.00
CA ASN A 131 14.76 0.06 -1.12
C ASN A 131 16.10 -0.34 -1.77
N MET A 132 16.78 0.62 -2.39
CA MET A 132 18.06 0.40 -3.02
C MET A 132 19.21 0.59 -2.02
N GLU A 133 20.31 -0.14 -2.22
CA GLU A 133 21.54 0.05 -1.49
C GLU A 133 22.11 1.44 -1.77
N ASP A 134 22.71 2.05 -0.75
CA ASP A 134 23.35 3.33 -0.88
C ASP A 134 24.72 3.21 -1.58
N VAL A 135 24.93 3.96 -2.64
CA VAL A 135 26.18 3.94 -3.40
C VAL A 135 27.09 5.06 -2.88
N TYR A 136 28.09 4.71 -2.05
CA TYR A 136 29.04 5.65 -1.45
C TYR A 136 30.45 5.59 -2.05
N TYR A 137 30.68 4.83 -3.13
CA TYR A 137 32.00 4.68 -3.74
C TYR A 137 32.09 5.42 -5.06
N ARG A 138 33.30 5.88 -5.37
CA ARG A 138 33.62 6.39 -6.70
C ARG A 138 33.89 5.20 -7.62
N PRO A 139 33.47 5.22 -8.89
CA PRO A 139 33.73 4.12 -9.83
C PRO A 139 35.21 3.71 -9.91
N ALA A 140 36.13 4.64 -9.71
CA ALA A 140 37.60 4.39 -9.71
C ALA A 140 38.08 3.59 -8.49
N ASP A 141 37.31 3.54 -7.40
CA ASP A 141 37.68 2.88 -6.15
C ASP A 141 37.20 1.42 -6.11
N VAL A 142 36.40 1.00 -7.09
CA VAL A 142 35.79 -0.35 -7.16
C VAL A 142 36.75 -1.31 -7.83
N LYS A 143 37.14 -2.38 -7.11
CA LYS A 143 37.95 -3.47 -7.68
C LYS A 143 37.05 -4.46 -8.38
N GLN A 144 37.56 -5.11 -9.46
CA GLN A 144 36.84 -6.13 -10.21
C GLN A 144 36.21 -7.21 -9.34
N ALA A 145 36.88 -7.67 -8.28
CA ALA A 145 36.39 -8.66 -7.33
C ALA A 145 35.22 -8.18 -6.44
N GLN A 146 34.88 -6.89 -6.48
CA GLN A 146 33.76 -6.32 -5.75
C GLN A 146 32.51 -6.14 -6.63
N LEU A 147 32.65 -6.26 -7.95
CA LEU A 147 31.53 -6.10 -8.88
C LEU A 147 30.41 -7.12 -8.62
N ASP A 148 30.76 -8.35 -8.27
CA ASP A 148 29.77 -9.40 -7.95
C ASP A 148 28.97 -9.09 -6.66
N LEU A 149 29.56 -8.34 -5.71
CA LEU A 149 28.89 -7.88 -4.50
C LEU A 149 27.87 -6.76 -4.76
N PHE A 150 28.01 -6.08 -5.89
CA PHE A 150 27.12 -4.99 -6.32
C PHE A 150 26.08 -5.44 -7.37
N ALA A 151 26.07 -6.71 -7.71
CA ALA A 151 25.10 -7.26 -8.68
C ALA A 151 23.66 -7.16 -8.18
N ASP A 152 23.45 -7.14 -6.85
CA ASP A 152 22.16 -6.94 -6.24
C ASP A 152 22.11 -5.57 -5.55
N ASN A 153 21.42 -4.63 -6.17
CA ASN A 153 21.30 -3.26 -5.71
C ASN A 153 20.14 -3.03 -4.73
N ILE A 154 19.43 -4.10 -4.34
CA ILE A 154 18.27 -4.05 -3.45
C ILE A 154 18.69 -4.47 -2.04
N LYS A 155 18.27 -3.72 -1.03
CA LYS A 155 18.52 -4.04 0.37
C LYS A 155 17.93 -5.40 0.73
N PRO A 156 18.64 -6.24 1.49
CA PRO A 156 18.26 -7.63 1.73
C PRO A 156 17.00 -7.80 2.60
N ASP A 157 16.59 -6.75 3.30
CA ASP A 157 15.40 -6.73 4.16
C ASP A 157 14.14 -6.24 3.41
N ARG A 158 14.22 -5.97 2.12
CA ARG A 158 13.11 -5.49 1.29
C ARG A 158 12.34 -6.63 0.64
N THR A 159 11.02 -6.47 0.63
CA THR A 159 10.10 -7.43 0.01
C THR A 159 9.77 -7.04 -1.44
N PRO A 160 9.28 -7.96 -2.28
CA PRO A 160 8.77 -7.62 -3.61
C PRO A 160 7.67 -6.56 -3.58
N GLU A 161 6.84 -6.56 -2.55
CA GLU A 161 5.79 -5.56 -2.34
C GLU A 161 6.37 -4.17 -2.08
N ASP A 162 7.46 -4.05 -1.33
CA ASP A 162 8.15 -2.77 -1.10
C ASP A 162 8.64 -2.18 -2.42
N LEU A 163 9.22 -3.01 -3.29
CA LEU A 163 9.66 -2.60 -4.63
C LEU A 163 8.48 -2.18 -5.50
N LEU A 164 7.37 -2.95 -5.46
CA LEU A 164 6.16 -2.62 -6.21
C LEU A 164 5.64 -1.23 -5.86
N PHE A 165 5.49 -0.94 -4.58
CA PHE A 165 4.97 0.36 -4.14
C PHE A 165 5.93 1.51 -4.44
N GLN A 166 7.23 1.30 -4.38
CA GLN A 166 8.21 2.29 -4.85
C GLN A 166 8.06 2.57 -6.35
N VAL A 167 7.94 1.52 -7.16
CA VAL A 167 7.72 1.64 -8.61
C VAL A 167 6.40 2.37 -8.92
N MET A 168 5.34 2.06 -8.19
CA MET A 168 4.05 2.75 -8.35
C MET A 168 4.19 4.25 -8.09
N LEU A 169 4.92 4.65 -7.06
CA LEU A 169 5.20 6.06 -6.76
C LEU A 169 6.02 6.71 -7.87
N ASP A 170 7.09 6.07 -8.32
CA ASP A 170 7.96 6.56 -9.39
C ASP A 170 7.22 6.76 -10.73
N LEU A 171 6.24 5.89 -11.00
CA LEU A 171 5.43 5.94 -12.20
C LEU A 171 4.16 6.80 -12.06
N GLY A 172 3.91 7.39 -10.88
CA GLY A 172 2.71 8.19 -10.61
C GLY A 172 1.42 7.37 -10.54
N ILE A 173 1.53 6.05 -10.30
CA ILE A 173 0.37 5.17 -10.12
C ILE A 173 -0.13 5.31 -8.69
N THR A 174 -1.44 5.49 -8.52
CA THR A 174 -2.01 5.71 -7.19
C THR A 174 -1.85 4.47 -6.31
N LEU A 175 -1.42 4.66 -5.06
CA LEU A 175 -1.22 3.56 -4.10
C LEU A 175 -2.53 2.84 -3.73
N SER A 176 -3.69 3.38 -4.12
CA SER A 176 -5.00 2.76 -3.94
C SER A 176 -5.46 1.92 -5.13
N SER A 177 -4.65 1.82 -6.20
CA SER A 177 -4.95 0.95 -7.35
C SER A 177 -5.07 -0.52 -6.94
N SER A 178 -5.88 -1.29 -7.68
CA SER A 178 -5.93 -2.75 -7.50
C SER A 178 -4.56 -3.36 -7.70
N VAL A 179 -4.23 -4.36 -6.91
CA VAL A 179 -3.01 -5.16 -7.03
C VAL A 179 -3.44 -6.62 -6.93
N ASP A 180 -3.25 -7.35 -8.00
CA ASP A 180 -3.48 -8.78 -8.06
C ASP A 180 -2.13 -9.50 -8.14
N GLU A 181 -2.01 -10.61 -7.43
CA GLU A 181 -0.84 -11.47 -7.45
C GLU A 181 -1.17 -12.75 -8.19
N GLU A 182 -0.31 -13.16 -9.07
CA GLU A 182 -0.45 -14.39 -9.82
C GLU A 182 0.89 -15.08 -10.05
N MET A 183 0.83 -16.35 -10.44
CA MET A 183 2.01 -17.11 -10.82
C MET A 183 2.05 -17.28 -12.34
N LEU A 184 3.12 -16.80 -12.98
CA LEU A 184 3.42 -17.01 -14.38
C LEU A 184 4.73 -17.79 -14.52
N ASP A 185 4.69 -18.93 -15.13
CA ASP A 185 5.88 -19.79 -15.32
C ASP A 185 6.65 -20.04 -14.00
N GLY A 186 5.90 -20.21 -12.88
CA GLY A 186 6.47 -20.44 -11.58
C GLY A 186 7.08 -19.19 -10.92
N ARG A 187 6.88 -17.99 -11.46
CA ARG A 187 7.32 -16.70 -10.91
C ARG A 187 6.15 -15.88 -10.42
N LYS A 188 6.32 -15.20 -9.28
CA LYS A 188 5.33 -14.28 -8.74
C LYS A 188 5.31 -13.00 -9.58
N VAL A 189 4.13 -12.65 -10.04
CA VAL A 189 3.90 -11.46 -10.86
C VAL A 189 2.81 -10.62 -10.24
N PHE A 190 3.03 -9.32 -10.17
CA PHE A 190 2.05 -8.35 -9.73
C PHE A 190 1.38 -7.69 -10.94
N SER A 191 0.05 -7.68 -10.95
CA SER A 191 -0.77 -6.94 -11.91
C SER A 191 -1.43 -5.78 -11.20
N VAL A 192 -1.16 -4.56 -11.61
CA VAL A 192 -1.67 -3.33 -10.98
C VAL A 192 -2.59 -2.60 -11.94
N ALA A 193 -3.71 -2.09 -11.43
CA ALA A 193 -4.71 -1.35 -12.19
C ALA A 193 -5.14 -2.09 -13.46
N ASP A 194 -5.63 -3.33 -13.28
CA ASP A 194 -6.10 -4.21 -14.35
C ASP A 194 -5.06 -4.45 -15.47
N GLY A 195 -3.80 -4.61 -15.09
CA GLY A 195 -2.70 -4.89 -16.03
C GLY A 195 -2.03 -3.65 -16.62
N TYR A 196 -2.35 -2.44 -16.14
CA TYR A 196 -1.64 -1.23 -16.57
C TYR A 196 -0.15 -1.28 -16.26
N LEU A 197 0.22 -1.77 -15.07
CA LEU A 197 1.58 -2.14 -14.69
C LEU A 197 1.62 -3.64 -14.39
N ILE A 198 2.58 -4.34 -14.99
CA ILE A 198 2.93 -5.72 -14.60
C ILE A 198 4.38 -5.73 -14.13
N ALA A 199 4.62 -6.26 -12.93
CA ALA A 199 5.95 -6.30 -12.32
C ALA A 199 6.31 -7.73 -11.87
N CYS A 200 7.56 -8.12 -12.11
CA CYS A 200 8.14 -9.37 -11.63
C CYS A 200 9.49 -9.09 -10.97
N PHE A 201 9.60 -9.35 -9.67
CA PHE A 201 10.81 -9.13 -8.89
C PHE A 201 11.47 -10.43 -8.44
N ASP A 202 10.97 -11.57 -8.91
CA ASP A 202 11.56 -12.89 -8.63
C ASP A 202 12.91 -13.03 -9.32
N LYS A 203 13.71 -13.98 -8.82
CA LYS A 203 14.96 -14.42 -9.46
C LYS A 203 14.67 -15.49 -10.52
N ASP A 204 15.64 -15.72 -11.39
CA ASP A 204 15.59 -16.72 -12.45
C ASP A 204 14.41 -16.54 -13.43
N VAL A 205 14.08 -15.31 -13.76
CA VAL A 205 13.08 -14.97 -14.78
C VAL A 205 13.56 -15.45 -16.12
N THR A 206 12.73 -16.23 -16.82
CA THR A 206 13.02 -16.85 -18.12
C THR A 206 12.42 -16.07 -19.29
N ASP A 207 12.83 -16.39 -20.53
CA ASP A 207 12.21 -15.85 -21.75
C ASP A 207 10.69 -16.14 -21.78
N GLU A 208 10.25 -17.29 -21.28
CA GLU A 208 8.84 -17.68 -21.21
C GLU A 208 8.05 -16.75 -20.29
N THR A 209 8.60 -16.43 -19.13
CA THR A 209 7.99 -15.47 -18.19
C THR A 209 7.88 -14.09 -18.83
N VAL A 210 8.97 -13.59 -19.44
CA VAL A 210 8.99 -12.29 -20.14
C VAL A 210 7.96 -12.26 -21.28
N LYS A 211 7.90 -13.33 -22.07
CA LYS A 211 6.95 -13.48 -23.17
C LYS A 211 5.50 -13.54 -22.69
N ALA A 212 5.24 -14.25 -21.60
CA ALA A 212 3.91 -14.32 -21.00
C ALA A 212 3.42 -12.94 -20.53
N ILE A 213 4.31 -12.15 -19.95
CA ILE A 213 4.03 -10.76 -19.55
C ILE A 213 3.82 -9.87 -20.79
N ALA A 214 4.70 -9.92 -21.77
CA ALA A 214 4.59 -9.12 -22.99
C ALA A 214 3.28 -9.37 -23.75
N LYS A 215 2.80 -10.60 -23.81
CA LYS A 215 1.51 -10.97 -24.45
C LYS A 215 0.28 -10.38 -23.77
N ARG A 216 0.40 -9.84 -22.57
CA ARG A 216 -0.70 -9.16 -21.88
C ARG A 216 -0.79 -7.67 -22.20
N HIS A 217 0.17 -7.17 -22.99
CA HIS A 217 0.24 -5.78 -23.44
C HIS A 217 0.12 -4.74 -22.33
N PRO A 218 0.88 -4.86 -21.20
CA PRO A 218 0.84 -3.85 -20.16
C PRO A 218 1.35 -2.51 -20.69
N PHE A 219 0.92 -1.40 -20.07
CA PHE A 219 1.53 -0.12 -20.38
C PHE A 219 2.94 -0.03 -19.82
N TYR A 220 3.15 -0.52 -18.57
CA TYR A 220 4.46 -0.68 -17.94
C TYR A 220 4.75 -2.14 -17.64
N ALA A 221 5.97 -2.58 -17.96
CA ALA A 221 6.53 -3.86 -17.51
C ALA A 221 7.80 -3.59 -16.71
N VAL A 222 7.87 -4.08 -15.48
CA VAL A 222 8.99 -3.83 -14.57
C VAL A 222 9.59 -5.13 -14.08
N PHE A 223 10.91 -5.21 -14.16
CA PHE A 223 11.67 -6.37 -13.73
C PHE A 223 12.83 -5.93 -12.83
N ARG A 224 13.43 -6.89 -12.14
CA ARG A 224 14.65 -6.70 -11.39
C ARG A 224 15.85 -7.09 -12.27
N ASP A 225 16.90 -6.27 -12.30
CA ASP A 225 18.11 -6.54 -13.09
C ASP A 225 18.73 -7.89 -12.71
N SER A 226 19.02 -8.05 -11.42
CA SER A 226 19.54 -9.31 -10.85
C SER A 226 18.53 -10.48 -10.87
N GLY A 227 17.32 -10.25 -11.39
CA GLY A 227 16.26 -11.26 -11.49
C GLY A 227 16.29 -12.10 -12.76
N MET A 228 16.98 -11.65 -13.82
CA MET A 228 17.06 -12.39 -15.07
C MET A 228 17.88 -13.68 -14.91
N ALA A 229 17.41 -14.79 -15.46
CA ALA A 229 18.02 -16.10 -15.28
C ALA A 229 19.46 -16.18 -15.83
N ASN A 230 19.75 -15.44 -16.90
CA ASN A 230 21.06 -15.35 -17.53
C ASN A 230 21.14 -14.20 -18.55
N ASP A 231 22.34 -13.92 -19.04
CA ASP A 231 22.61 -12.88 -20.03
C ASP A 231 21.83 -13.04 -21.34
N SER A 232 21.47 -14.27 -21.72
CA SER A 232 20.67 -14.53 -22.90
C SER A 232 19.25 -13.99 -22.76
N VAL A 233 18.63 -14.14 -21.58
CA VAL A 233 17.30 -13.58 -21.29
C VAL A 233 17.36 -12.05 -21.34
N MET A 234 18.39 -11.45 -20.77
CA MET A 234 18.60 -10.01 -20.81
C MET A 234 18.76 -9.52 -22.27
N ALA A 235 19.51 -10.24 -23.10
CA ALA A 235 19.70 -9.90 -24.50
C ALA A 235 18.40 -10.06 -25.32
N ASN A 236 17.57 -11.05 -25.01
CA ASN A 236 16.31 -11.32 -25.70
C ASN A 236 15.16 -10.42 -25.21
N PHE A 237 15.28 -9.83 -24.03
CA PHE A 237 14.23 -9.06 -23.35
C PHE A 237 13.61 -7.99 -24.26
N GLU A 238 14.44 -7.13 -24.83
CA GLU A 238 13.99 -6.07 -25.73
C GLU A 238 13.29 -6.64 -26.97
N GLN A 239 13.87 -7.66 -27.60
CA GLN A 239 13.31 -8.28 -28.80
C GLN A 239 11.96 -8.95 -28.54
N ILE A 240 11.78 -9.56 -27.36
CA ILE A 240 10.49 -10.16 -26.97
C ILE A 240 9.42 -9.07 -26.88
N PHE A 241 9.70 -7.97 -26.19
CA PHE A 241 8.72 -6.88 -26.10
C PHE A 241 8.48 -6.20 -27.45
N GLU A 242 9.49 -5.96 -28.26
CA GLU A 242 9.31 -5.43 -29.63
C GLU A 242 8.41 -6.32 -30.48
N THR A 243 8.52 -7.64 -30.31
CA THR A 243 7.71 -8.60 -31.07
C THR A 243 6.26 -8.68 -30.57
N TYR A 244 6.06 -8.74 -29.25
CA TYR A 244 4.74 -9.01 -28.67
C TYR A 244 4.01 -7.78 -28.16
N SER A 245 4.72 -6.74 -27.72
CA SER A 245 4.13 -5.53 -27.16
C SER A 245 5.05 -4.31 -27.30
N PRO A 246 5.24 -3.80 -28.52
CA PRO A 246 6.18 -2.70 -28.79
C PRO A 246 5.83 -1.40 -28.07
N GLN A 247 4.56 -1.22 -27.64
CA GLN A 247 4.09 -0.03 -26.94
C GLN A 247 4.36 -0.08 -25.42
N THR A 248 4.71 -1.25 -24.90
CA THR A 248 5.01 -1.40 -23.45
C THR A 248 6.28 -0.64 -23.09
N GLN A 249 6.17 0.22 -22.08
CA GLN A 249 7.33 0.86 -21.46
C GLN A 249 8.00 -0.12 -20.49
N ARG A 250 9.25 -0.46 -20.79
CA ARG A 250 10.03 -1.42 -20.01
C ARG A 250 10.90 -0.67 -19.01
N LYS A 251 10.97 -1.16 -17.79
CA LYS A 251 11.84 -0.64 -16.74
C LYS A 251 12.50 -1.81 -16.01
N VAL A 252 13.78 -1.66 -15.75
CA VAL A 252 14.57 -2.59 -14.92
C VAL A 252 15.07 -1.82 -13.70
N LEU A 253 14.99 -2.44 -12.50
CA LEU A 253 15.41 -1.87 -11.22
C LEU A 253 16.81 -2.32 -10.85
#